data_f5fd03badc5a5637729a53fe54ec5227
#
_entry.id   f5fd03badc5a5637729a53fe54ec5227
#
_cell.length_a   1.000
_cell.length_b   1.000
_cell.length_c   1.000
_cell.angle_alpha   90.00
_cell.angle_beta   90.00
_cell.angle_gamma   90.00
#
_symmetry.space_group_name_H-M   'P 1'
#
loop_
_entity.id
_entity.type
_entity.pdbx_description
1 polymer ?
#
loop_
_entity_poly.entity_id
_entity_poly.type
_entity_poly.pdbx_seq_one_letter_code
_entity_poly.pdbx_strand_id
1 'polypeptide(L)'
;NFGKHGLSLLSHGNPPEKVLEVLLGNDKGRTRRQVGLVSASGTSASYTGISCIAWAGGRSGPNYAVQGNILTGEEVVEAMEKAFLSSVGRPLGVRLFAAIEAGDAAGGDSRGKQSAALLVCRKNGGYGGYTDRAIDIRVDDHPQPIRELGRLLDIGLVNDAWNRGWTAFTKQQFEEALRWQEAAAKSAESQPEVLPEVLYDLAVIRLANGDRDGARSILARAVTLNPKLAEQAKVDSDLAGLRRD
;
A
#
# COMPACT_ATOMS: atom_id res chain seq x y z
N ASN A 1 -1.89 -13.58 22.36
CA ASN A 1 -2.16 -12.87 21.10
C ASN A 1 -1.53 -11.46 21.15
N PHE A 2 -0.24 -11.35 20.81
CA PHE A 2 0.53 -10.10 20.93
C PHE A 2 -0.03 -8.98 20.03
N GLY A 3 -0.45 -9.28 18.83
CA GLY A 3 -0.96 -8.27 17.89
C GLY A 3 -2.17 -7.52 18.46
N LYS A 4 -3.24 -8.24 18.75
CA LYS A 4 -4.49 -7.64 19.25
C LYS A 4 -4.32 -6.92 20.59
N HIS A 5 -3.60 -7.54 21.54
CA HIS A 5 -3.36 -6.97 22.86
C HIS A 5 -2.40 -5.76 22.76
N GLY A 6 -1.33 -5.86 21.95
CA GLY A 6 -0.41 -4.75 21.73
C GLY A 6 -1.08 -3.51 21.12
N LEU A 7 -1.93 -3.70 20.09
CA LEU A 7 -2.70 -2.60 19.50
C LEU A 7 -3.65 -1.95 20.53
N SER A 8 -4.31 -2.76 21.36
CA SER A 8 -5.15 -2.24 22.45
C SER A 8 -4.36 -1.39 23.45
N LEU A 9 -3.18 -1.84 23.87
CA LEU A 9 -2.33 -1.07 24.79
C LEU A 9 -1.81 0.21 24.15
N LEU A 10 -1.39 0.17 22.88
CA LEU A 10 -0.96 1.36 22.13
C LEU A 10 -2.10 2.39 21.98
N SER A 11 -3.33 1.94 21.72
CA SER A 11 -4.49 2.83 21.60
C SER A 11 -4.86 3.56 22.89
N HIS A 12 -4.42 3.03 24.05
CA HIS A 12 -4.55 3.69 25.36
C HIS A 12 -3.34 4.59 25.69
N GLY A 13 -2.48 4.88 24.72
CA GLY A 13 -1.36 5.84 24.88
C GLY A 13 -0.12 5.25 25.55
N ASN A 14 -0.04 3.92 25.74
CA ASN A 14 1.19 3.33 26.27
C ASN A 14 2.32 3.38 25.23
N PRO A 15 3.55 3.75 25.62
CA PRO A 15 4.70 3.73 24.72
C PRO A 15 5.08 2.28 24.35
N PRO A 16 5.66 2.05 23.14
CA PRO A 16 5.98 0.72 22.65
C PRO A 16 6.83 -0.13 23.60
N GLU A 17 7.80 0.45 24.29
CA GLU A 17 8.65 -0.24 25.26
C GLU A 17 7.81 -0.79 26.43
N LYS A 18 6.88 0.00 26.94
CA LYS A 18 5.98 -0.43 28.02
C LYS A 18 5.02 -1.52 27.57
N VAL A 19 4.55 -1.42 26.32
CA VAL A 19 3.71 -2.47 25.71
C VAL A 19 4.51 -3.79 25.61
N LEU A 20 5.77 -3.76 25.19
CA LEU A 20 6.62 -4.95 25.16
C LEU A 20 6.80 -5.55 26.55
N GLU A 21 7.07 -4.74 27.58
CA GLU A 21 7.18 -5.23 28.97
C GLU A 21 5.93 -6.02 29.40
N VAL A 22 4.74 -5.45 29.14
CA VAL A 22 3.46 -6.09 29.51
C VAL A 22 3.25 -7.38 28.73
N LEU A 23 3.47 -7.37 27.41
CA LEU A 23 3.26 -8.55 26.57
C LEU A 23 4.21 -9.68 26.94
N LEU A 24 5.49 -9.37 27.14
CA LEU A 24 6.54 -10.35 27.44
C LEU A 24 6.49 -10.83 28.90
N GLY A 25 6.11 -9.95 29.83
CA GLY A 25 5.97 -10.31 31.24
C GLY A 25 4.93 -11.41 31.48
N ASN A 26 3.89 -11.44 30.66
CA ASN A 26 2.79 -12.41 30.74
C ASN A 26 2.99 -13.67 29.86
N ASP A 27 4.10 -13.75 29.09
CA ASP A 27 4.37 -14.89 28.21
C ASP A 27 5.54 -15.75 28.71
N LYS A 28 5.25 -16.95 29.19
CA LYS A 28 6.29 -17.92 29.59
C LYS A 28 7.17 -18.35 28.41
N GLY A 29 6.71 -18.21 27.17
CA GLY A 29 7.41 -18.53 25.94
C GLY A 29 8.17 -17.35 25.34
N ARG A 30 8.32 -16.22 26.03
CA ARG A 30 8.91 -14.97 25.51
C ARG A 30 10.27 -15.13 24.82
N THR A 31 11.08 -16.10 25.26
CA THR A 31 12.39 -16.35 24.64
C THR A 31 12.32 -16.77 23.15
N ARG A 32 11.14 -17.21 22.70
CA ARG A 32 10.87 -17.64 21.30
C ARG A 32 10.01 -16.65 20.53
N ARG A 33 9.78 -15.44 21.08
CA ARG A 33 8.95 -14.43 20.42
C ARG A 33 9.81 -13.40 19.72
N GLN A 34 9.25 -12.89 18.62
CA GLN A 34 9.77 -11.71 17.95
C GLN A 34 8.60 -10.75 17.70
N VAL A 35 8.77 -9.48 18.05
CA VAL A 35 7.72 -8.45 17.98
C VAL A 35 8.33 -7.12 17.62
N GLY A 36 7.71 -6.42 16.65
CA GLY A 36 7.95 -5.01 16.37
C GLY A 36 6.68 -4.21 16.63
N LEU A 37 6.82 -3.05 17.25
CA LEU A 37 5.74 -2.13 17.58
C LEU A 37 6.09 -0.73 17.08
N VAL A 38 5.09 -0.05 16.49
CA VAL A 38 5.15 1.38 16.15
C VAL A 38 3.88 2.04 16.65
N SER A 39 4.01 3.10 17.43
CA SER A 39 2.88 3.89 17.92
C SER A 39 2.42 4.93 16.90
N ALA A 40 1.24 5.50 17.11
CA ALA A 40 0.73 6.60 16.30
C ALA A 40 1.59 7.88 16.39
N SER A 41 2.37 8.05 17.47
CA SER A 41 3.32 9.15 17.62
C SER A 41 4.66 8.92 16.90
N GLY A 42 4.85 7.72 16.30
CA GLY A 42 6.07 7.36 15.60
C GLY A 42 7.17 6.77 16.50
N THR A 43 6.97 6.64 17.80
CA THR A 43 7.88 5.87 18.66
C THR A 43 7.76 4.38 18.34
N SER A 44 8.85 3.64 18.46
CA SER A 44 8.89 2.23 18.08
C SER A 44 9.78 1.42 19.02
N ALA A 45 9.51 0.12 19.10
CA ALA A 45 10.34 -0.83 19.82
C ALA A 45 10.34 -2.18 19.12
N SER A 46 11.44 -2.92 19.22
CA SER A 46 11.57 -4.27 18.69
C SER A 46 12.14 -5.20 19.77
N TYR A 47 11.66 -6.43 19.75
CA TYR A 47 12.14 -7.50 20.64
C TYR A 47 12.37 -8.77 19.83
N THR A 48 13.54 -9.39 20.04
CA THR A 48 13.86 -10.71 19.51
C THR A 48 14.32 -11.60 20.68
N GLY A 49 13.59 -12.67 20.93
CA GLY A 49 13.89 -13.60 22.02
C GLY A 49 15.14 -14.45 21.71
N ILE A 50 15.92 -14.73 22.75
CA ILE A 50 17.21 -15.43 22.63
C ILE A 50 17.09 -16.88 22.10
N SER A 51 15.90 -17.45 22.12
CA SER A 51 15.61 -18.78 21.57
C SER A 51 14.92 -18.73 20.20
N CYS A 52 14.89 -17.57 19.54
CA CYS A 52 14.54 -17.49 18.13
C CYS A 52 15.60 -18.22 17.28
N ILE A 53 15.16 -18.82 16.19
CA ILE A 53 16.07 -19.57 15.31
C ILE A 53 16.98 -18.58 14.58
N ALA A 54 18.28 -18.77 14.71
CA ALA A 54 19.29 -17.89 14.14
C ALA A 54 19.39 -18.05 12.59
N TRP A 55 19.80 -16.99 11.83
CA TRP A 55 19.98 -15.67 12.42
C TRP A 55 18.63 -15.04 12.75
N ALA A 56 18.55 -14.30 13.87
CA ALA A 56 17.34 -13.60 14.26
C ALA A 56 17.69 -12.27 14.93
N GLY A 57 17.07 -11.20 14.52
CA GLY A 57 17.28 -9.86 15.04
C GLY A 57 16.28 -8.85 14.51
N GLY A 58 16.38 -7.62 15.00
CA GLY A 58 15.52 -6.53 14.56
C GLY A 58 16.10 -5.17 14.88
N ARG A 59 15.62 -4.15 14.20
CA ARG A 59 15.95 -2.75 14.38
C ARG A 59 14.68 -1.93 14.49
N SER A 60 14.72 -0.83 15.19
CA SER A 60 13.62 0.11 15.28
C SER A 60 14.14 1.54 15.35
N GLY A 61 13.34 2.46 14.86
CA GLY A 61 13.64 3.88 14.85
C GLY A 61 12.37 4.71 14.60
N PRO A 62 12.47 6.01 14.40
CA PRO A 62 11.31 6.86 14.19
C PRO A 62 10.42 6.38 13.05
N ASN A 63 9.18 6.01 13.39
CA ASN A 63 8.13 5.54 12.48
C ASN A 63 8.35 4.16 11.83
N TYR A 64 9.28 3.34 12.33
CA TYR A 64 9.45 1.98 11.81
C TYR A 64 9.95 0.99 12.87
N ALA A 65 9.66 -0.28 12.63
CA ALA A 65 10.33 -1.44 13.22
C ALA A 65 10.49 -2.49 12.13
N VAL A 66 11.67 -3.10 12.03
CA VAL A 66 12.01 -4.14 11.08
C VAL A 66 12.66 -5.30 11.83
N GLN A 67 12.23 -6.52 11.53
CA GLN A 67 12.74 -7.73 12.18
C GLN A 67 12.58 -8.96 11.30
N GLY A 68 13.40 -9.96 11.58
CA GLY A 68 13.28 -11.28 10.98
C GLY A 68 13.94 -12.35 11.83
N ASN A 69 13.57 -13.59 11.61
CA ASN A 69 14.21 -14.77 12.17
C ASN A 69 14.32 -15.86 11.11
N ILE A 70 15.22 -16.82 11.32
CA ILE A 70 15.57 -17.84 10.32
C ILE A 70 16.17 -17.17 9.06
N LEU A 71 16.78 -16.03 9.22
CA LEU A 71 17.41 -15.30 8.13
C LEU A 71 18.79 -15.87 7.80
N THR A 72 19.30 -15.55 6.61
CA THR A 72 20.67 -15.91 6.19
C THR A 72 21.72 -15.17 7.01
N GLY A 73 21.44 -13.93 7.47
CA GLY A 73 22.34 -13.14 8.30
C GLY A 73 21.73 -11.79 8.72
N GLU A 74 22.53 -11.01 9.45
CA GLU A 74 22.15 -9.66 9.92
C GLU A 74 21.96 -8.67 8.78
N GLU A 75 22.69 -8.85 7.70
CA GLU A 75 22.66 -8.03 6.49
C GLU A 75 21.26 -7.92 5.89
N VAL A 76 20.39 -8.91 6.12
CA VAL A 76 18.99 -8.88 5.67
C VAL A 76 18.22 -7.73 6.33
N VAL A 77 18.29 -7.63 7.66
CA VAL A 77 17.59 -6.57 8.41
C VAL A 77 18.23 -5.21 8.15
N GLU A 78 19.57 -5.15 7.99
CA GLU A 78 20.27 -3.92 7.62
C GLU A 78 19.86 -3.39 6.25
N ALA A 79 19.75 -4.27 5.26
CA ALA A 79 19.30 -3.91 3.91
C ALA A 79 17.86 -3.39 3.92
N MET A 80 16.97 -4.06 4.67
CA MET A 80 15.57 -3.63 4.82
C MET A 80 15.47 -2.22 5.43
N GLU A 81 16.18 -1.98 6.53
CA GLU A 81 16.20 -0.67 7.20
C GLU A 81 16.72 0.42 6.25
N LYS A 82 17.87 0.19 5.62
CA LYS A 82 18.50 1.12 4.67
C LYS A 82 17.57 1.47 3.52
N ALA A 83 16.91 0.49 2.92
CA ALA A 83 15.98 0.71 1.81
C ALA A 83 14.76 1.51 2.26
N PHE A 84 14.20 1.22 3.44
CA PHE A 84 13.08 1.99 4.00
C PHE A 84 13.44 3.44 4.26
N LEU A 85 14.62 3.70 4.85
CA LEU A 85 15.09 5.05 5.18
C LEU A 85 15.46 5.85 3.94
N SER A 86 16.09 5.23 2.94
CA SER A 86 16.49 5.91 1.69
C SER A 86 15.30 6.25 0.78
N SER A 87 14.13 5.67 1.02
CA SER A 87 12.91 5.90 0.23
C SER A 87 11.94 6.93 0.82
N VAL A 88 12.40 7.78 1.75
CA VAL A 88 11.60 8.88 2.32
C VAL A 88 11.03 9.76 1.21
N GLY A 89 9.77 10.18 1.36
CA GLY A 89 9.02 10.95 0.35
C GLY A 89 8.25 10.11 -0.68
N ARG A 90 8.54 8.82 -0.79
CA ARG A 90 7.75 7.90 -1.63
C ARG A 90 6.48 7.41 -0.90
N PRO A 91 5.44 6.94 -1.62
CA PRO A 91 4.26 6.33 -0.99
C PRO A 91 4.65 5.18 -0.03
N LEU A 92 3.93 5.05 1.08
CA LEU A 92 4.27 4.06 2.13
C LEU A 92 4.34 2.63 1.59
N GLY A 93 3.41 2.22 0.71
CA GLY A 93 3.44 0.89 0.09
C GLY A 93 4.73 0.62 -0.68
N VAL A 94 5.21 1.63 -1.43
CA VAL A 94 6.48 1.54 -2.17
C VAL A 94 7.68 1.42 -1.23
N ARG A 95 7.67 2.16 -0.11
CA ARG A 95 8.73 2.10 0.90
C ARG A 95 8.80 0.75 1.60
N LEU A 96 7.63 0.20 1.96
CA LEU A 96 7.53 -1.13 2.57
C LEU A 96 7.97 -2.22 1.61
N PHE A 97 7.58 -2.13 0.34
CA PHE A 97 8.00 -3.07 -0.69
C PHE A 97 9.52 -3.02 -0.91
N ALA A 98 10.10 -1.82 -1.02
CA ALA A 98 11.55 -1.65 -1.17
C ALA A 98 12.33 -2.29 -0.01
N ALA A 99 11.81 -2.23 1.22
CA ALA A 99 12.42 -2.91 2.36
C ALA A 99 12.38 -4.44 2.21
N ILE A 100 11.22 -5.00 1.83
CA ILE A 100 11.06 -6.46 1.62
C ILE A 100 11.98 -6.94 0.49
N GLU A 101 11.99 -6.22 -0.63
CA GLU A 101 12.82 -6.53 -1.80
C GLU A 101 14.31 -6.50 -1.48
N ALA A 102 14.77 -5.48 -0.73
CA ALA A 102 16.15 -5.39 -0.28
C ALA A 102 16.54 -6.52 0.67
N GLY A 103 15.65 -6.92 1.58
CA GLY A 103 15.87 -8.06 2.46
C GLY A 103 15.97 -9.38 1.69
N ASP A 104 15.11 -9.61 0.71
CA ASP A 104 15.16 -10.78 -0.18
C ASP A 104 16.48 -10.82 -0.97
N ALA A 105 16.91 -9.68 -1.52
CA ALA A 105 18.16 -9.55 -2.26
C ALA A 105 19.41 -9.77 -1.39
N ALA A 106 19.32 -9.45 -0.10
CA ALA A 106 20.41 -9.68 0.87
C ALA A 106 20.47 -11.12 1.41
N GLY A 107 19.60 -12.01 0.90
CA GLY A 107 19.61 -13.44 1.25
C GLY A 107 18.30 -13.94 1.87
N GLY A 108 17.49 -13.07 2.49
CA GLY A 108 16.17 -13.39 3.00
C GLY A 108 16.11 -14.51 4.03
N ASP A 109 15.05 -15.32 3.98
CA ASP A 109 14.85 -16.50 4.81
C ASP A 109 15.79 -17.64 4.36
N SER A 110 16.53 -18.24 5.29
CA SER A 110 17.48 -19.32 4.99
C SER A 110 16.85 -20.61 4.44
N ARG A 111 15.54 -20.75 4.56
CA ARG A 111 14.76 -21.88 3.99
C ARG A 111 14.29 -21.62 2.57
N GLY A 112 14.41 -20.38 2.10
CA GLY A 112 13.85 -19.91 0.84
C GLY A 112 12.60 -19.06 1.03
N LYS A 113 11.84 -18.86 -0.03
CA LYS A 113 10.66 -17.97 -0.07
C LYS A 113 9.46 -18.65 -0.72
N GLN A 114 8.28 -18.41 -0.21
CA GLN A 114 7.04 -19.00 -0.72
C GLN A 114 5.91 -17.96 -0.82
N SER A 115 5.82 -17.06 0.16
CA SER A 115 4.72 -16.12 0.29
C SER A 115 5.21 -14.71 0.66
N ALA A 116 4.41 -13.71 0.36
CA ALA A 116 4.64 -12.34 0.76
C ALA A 116 3.31 -11.57 0.87
N ALA A 117 3.25 -10.57 1.75
CA ALA A 117 2.07 -9.73 1.92
C ALA A 117 2.46 -8.29 2.25
N LEU A 118 1.62 -7.35 1.85
CA LEU A 118 1.75 -5.94 2.14
C LEU A 118 0.38 -5.35 2.45
N LEU A 119 0.27 -4.72 3.62
CA LEU A 119 -0.93 -4.03 4.08
C LEU A 119 -0.59 -2.57 4.39
N VAL A 120 -1.32 -1.65 3.79
CA VAL A 120 -1.30 -0.22 4.14
C VAL A 120 -2.68 0.20 4.58
N CYS A 121 -2.78 0.66 5.82
CA CYS A 121 -4.02 1.21 6.37
C CYS A 121 -3.98 2.74 6.39
N ARG A 122 -5.09 3.35 6.01
CA ARG A 122 -5.38 4.78 6.10
C ARG A 122 -6.86 4.94 6.39
N LYS A 123 -7.22 5.84 7.31
CA LYS A 123 -8.63 6.08 7.65
C LYS A 123 -9.45 6.31 6.39
N ASN A 124 -10.50 5.51 6.19
CA ASN A 124 -11.37 5.51 5.01
C ASN A 124 -10.59 5.34 3.68
N GLY A 125 -9.47 4.61 3.71
CA GLY A 125 -8.57 4.50 2.55
C GLY A 125 -8.95 3.43 1.54
N GLY A 126 -9.86 2.53 1.87
CA GLY A 126 -10.34 1.49 0.96
C GLY A 126 -11.44 1.99 0.03
N TYR A 127 -11.93 1.09 -0.82
CA TYR A 127 -12.95 1.39 -1.82
C TYR A 127 -14.16 2.12 -1.22
N GLY A 128 -14.53 3.25 -1.82
CA GLY A 128 -15.66 4.06 -1.37
C GLY A 128 -15.55 4.64 0.05
N GLY A 129 -14.41 4.48 0.71
CA GLY A 129 -14.24 4.90 2.10
C GLY A 129 -14.82 3.93 3.14
N TYR A 130 -15.25 2.74 2.74
CA TYR A 130 -15.91 1.75 3.63
C TYR A 130 -14.95 0.97 4.53
N THR A 131 -13.67 0.97 4.21
CA THR A 131 -12.62 0.31 5.01
C THR A 131 -11.38 1.18 5.12
N ASP A 132 -10.50 0.86 6.08
CA ASP A 132 -9.22 1.54 6.24
C ASP A 132 -8.09 0.90 5.41
N ARG A 133 -8.36 -0.17 4.66
CA ARG A 133 -7.35 -0.87 3.87
C ARG A 133 -7.14 -0.17 2.53
N ALA A 134 -6.16 0.71 2.48
CA ALA A 134 -5.79 1.42 1.26
C ALA A 134 -5.09 0.51 0.25
N ILE A 135 -4.20 -0.37 0.73
CA ILE A 135 -3.55 -1.44 -0.04
C ILE A 135 -3.58 -2.70 0.82
N ASP A 136 -4.09 -3.79 0.29
CA ASP A 136 -4.12 -5.10 0.95
C ASP A 136 -3.88 -6.16 -0.12
N ILE A 137 -2.63 -6.54 -0.28
CA ILE A 137 -2.17 -7.46 -1.31
C ILE A 137 -1.33 -8.56 -0.70
N ARG A 138 -1.45 -9.77 -1.26
CA ARG A 138 -0.67 -10.92 -0.81
C ARG A 138 -0.49 -11.96 -1.90
N VAL A 139 0.57 -12.71 -1.74
CA VAL A 139 0.92 -13.87 -2.54
C VAL A 139 1.04 -15.03 -1.57
N ASP A 140 0.15 -16.01 -1.65
CA ASP A 140 0.08 -17.11 -0.68
C ASP A 140 1.06 -18.24 -1.00
N ASP A 141 1.28 -18.52 -2.30
CA ASP A 141 2.20 -19.54 -2.79
C ASP A 141 2.68 -19.22 -4.21
N HIS A 142 3.99 -18.93 -4.35
CA HIS A 142 4.59 -18.60 -5.64
C HIS A 142 6.12 -18.80 -5.59
N PRO A 143 6.76 -19.28 -6.67
CA PRO A 143 8.22 -19.45 -6.69
C PRO A 143 9.00 -18.13 -6.61
N GLN A 144 8.37 -17.01 -6.95
CA GLN A 144 8.93 -15.65 -6.88
C GLN A 144 7.95 -14.68 -6.19
N PRO A 145 7.63 -14.87 -4.90
CA PRO A 145 6.54 -14.15 -4.24
C PRO A 145 6.81 -12.66 -4.14
N ILE A 146 8.07 -12.24 -3.97
CA ILE A 146 8.41 -10.81 -3.87
C ILE A 146 8.20 -10.10 -5.21
N ARG A 147 8.62 -10.70 -6.32
CA ARG A 147 8.39 -10.15 -7.66
C ARG A 147 6.89 -10.02 -7.96
N GLU A 148 6.12 -11.06 -7.63
CA GLU A 148 4.66 -11.03 -7.82
C GLU A 148 3.98 -10.01 -6.91
N LEU A 149 4.43 -9.86 -5.66
CA LEU A 149 3.94 -8.81 -4.77
C LEU A 149 4.21 -7.42 -5.35
N GLY A 150 5.36 -7.19 -5.98
CA GLY A 150 5.68 -5.92 -6.68
C GLY A 150 4.69 -5.63 -7.81
N ARG A 151 4.40 -6.63 -8.65
CA ARG A 151 3.38 -6.50 -9.71
C ARG A 151 1.99 -6.17 -9.14
N LEU A 152 1.59 -6.82 -8.05
CA LEU A 152 0.33 -6.52 -7.36
C LEU A 152 0.34 -5.14 -6.71
N LEU A 153 1.49 -4.67 -6.21
CA LEU A 153 1.62 -3.32 -5.67
C LEU A 153 1.39 -2.25 -6.74
N ASP A 154 1.92 -2.44 -7.94
CA ASP A 154 1.70 -1.49 -9.06
C ASP A 154 0.20 -1.35 -9.36
N ILE A 155 -0.56 -2.45 -9.37
CA ILE A 155 -2.02 -2.44 -9.49
C ILE A 155 -2.66 -1.74 -8.28
N GLY A 156 -2.22 -2.07 -7.07
CA GLY A 156 -2.72 -1.47 -5.84
C GLY A 156 -2.54 0.04 -5.75
N LEU A 157 -1.43 0.57 -6.30
CA LEU A 157 -1.16 2.01 -6.36
C LEU A 157 -2.11 2.73 -7.34
N VAL A 158 -2.40 2.13 -8.49
CA VAL A 158 -3.41 2.66 -9.42
C VAL A 158 -4.77 2.71 -8.73
N ASN A 159 -5.18 1.60 -8.12
CA ASN A 159 -6.48 1.51 -7.44
C ASN A 159 -6.59 2.49 -6.26
N ASP A 160 -5.53 2.71 -5.47
CA ASP A 160 -5.55 3.70 -4.37
C ASP A 160 -5.75 5.12 -4.90
N ALA A 161 -5.02 5.51 -5.95
CA ALA A 161 -5.17 6.83 -6.57
C ALA A 161 -6.56 7.00 -7.21
N TRP A 162 -7.03 6.00 -7.94
CA TRP A 162 -8.34 5.97 -8.59
C TRP A 162 -9.49 6.11 -7.57
N ASN A 163 -9.45 5.31 -6.50
CA ASN A 163 -10.43 5.40 -5.41
C ASN A 163 -10.45 6.77 -4.74
N ARG A 164 -9.31 7.42 -4.57
CA ARG A 164 -9.23 8.79 -4.03
C ARG A 164 -9.89 9.78 -4.99
N GLY A 165 -9.57 9.68 -6.28
CA GLY A 165 -10.16 10.51 -7.31
C GLY A 165 -11.68 10.42 -7.31
N TRP A 166 -12.20 9.19 -7.37
CA TRP A 166 -13.63 8.95 -7.37
C TRP A 166 -14.32 9.38 -6.05
N THR A 167 -13.68 9.10 -4.91
CA THR A 167 -14.21 9.54 -3.60
C THR A 167 -14.27 11.07 -3.49
N ALA A 168 -13.27 11.77 -4.00
CA ALA A 168 -13.29 13.24 -4.05
C ALA A 168 -14.38 13.76 -5.02
N PHE A 169 -14.52 13.11 -6.18
CA PHE A 169 -15.56 13.45 -7.16
C PHE A 169 -16.96 13.34 -6.58
N THR A 170 -17.29 12.23 -5.89
CA THR A 170 -18.60 12.05 -5.25
C THR A 170 -18.89 13.07 -4.14
N LYS A 171 -17.85 13.69 -3.57
CA LYS A 171 -17.93 14.79 -2.61
C LYS A 171 -17.92 16.17 -3.26
N GLN A 172 -17.94 16.25 -4.59
CA GLN A 172 -17.87 17.48 -5.37
C GLN A 172 -16.55 18.28 -5.14
N GLN A 173 -15.49 17.61 -4.73
CA GLN A 173 -14.14 18.15 -4.56
C GLN A 173 -13.38 17.98 -5.87
N PHE A 174 -13.81 18.67 -6.92
CA PHE A 174 -13.41 18.40 -8.30
C PHE A 174 -11.92 18.61 -8.57
N GLU A 175 -11.29 19.62 -8.00
CA GLU A 175 -9.84 19.85 -8.13
C GLU A 175 -9.02 18.72 -7.49
N GLU A 176 -9.42 18.24 -6.33
CA GLU A 176 -8.80 17.10 -5.67
C GLU A 176 -9.03 15.81 -6.46
N ALA A 177 -10.23 15.60 -6.96
CA ALA A 177 -10.58 14.49 -7.82
C ALA A 177 -9.69 14.44 -9.06
N LEU A 178 -9.50 15.58 -9.74
CA LEU A 178 -8.66 15.68 -10.93
C LEU A 178 -7.21 15.30 -10.61
N ARG A 179 -6.64 15.85 -9.56
CA ARG A 179 -5.26 15.54 -9.14
C ARG A 179 -5.04 14.04 -8.93
N TRP A 180 -5.96 13.37 -8.23
CA TRP A 180 -5.84 11.94 -7.97
C TRP A 180 -6.09 11.10 -9.21
N GLN A 181 -7.04 11.49 -10.06
CA GLN A 181 -7.35 10.74 -11.27
C GLN A 181 -6.23 10.86 -12.32
N GLU A 182 -5.58 12.01 -12.42
CA GLU A 182 -4.39 12.18 -13.26
C GLU A 182 -3.21 11.31 -12.75
N ALA A 183 -3.04 11.23 -11.44
CA ALA A 183 -2.04 10.33 -10.85
C ALA A 183 -2.36 8.85 -11.13
N ALA A 184 -3.63 8.45 -11.05
CA ALA A 184 -4.07 7.10 -11.40
C ALA A 184 -3.82 6.81 -12.88
N ALA A 185 -4.21 7.71 -13.78
CA ALA A 185 -3.99 7.56 -15.24
C ALA A 185 -2.51 7.42 -15.58
N LYS A 186 -1.64 8.26 -14.98
CA LYS A 186 -0.19 8.17 -15.16
C LYS A 186 0.36 6.82 -14.71
N SER A 187 -0.09 6.32 -13.56
CA SER A 187 0.36 5.02 -13.03
C SER A 187 -0.20 3.85 -13.85
N ALA A 188 -1.37 4.00 -14.45
CA ALA A 188 -2.03 2.98 -15.27
C ALA A 188 -1.43 2.81 -16.68
N GLU A 189 -0.54 3.71 -17.13
CA GLU A 189 0.08 3.61 -18.48
C GLU A 189 0.81 2.28 -18.71
N SER A 190 1.32 1.66 -17.65
CA SER A 190 1.93 0.32 -17.72
C SER A 190 0.95 -0.84 -17.53
N GLN A 191 -0.35 -0.57 -17.44
CA GLN A 191 -1.39 -1.55 -17.10
C GLN A 191 -2.56 -1.47 -18.10
N PRO A 192 -2.39 -2.02 -19.31
CA PRO A 192 -3.34 -1.86 -20.41
C PRO A 192 -4.75 -2.41 -20.11
N GLU A 193 -4.88 -3.31 -19.12
CA GLU A 193 -6.15 -3.89 -18.71
C GLU A 193 -7.07 -2.89 -17.97
N VAL A 194 -6.49 -1.94 -17.24
CA VAL A 194 -7.26 -0.97 -16.43
C VAL A 194 -7.19 0.46 -16.97
N LEU A 195 -6.21 0.75 -17.82
CA LEU A 195 -6.01 2.09 -18.36
C LEU A 195 -7.25 2.69 -19.02
N PRO A 196 -8.03 1.94 -19.86
CA PRO A 196 -9.19 2.53 -20.53
C PRO A 196 -10.25 3.05 -19.56
N GLU A 197 -10.55 2.31 -18.49
CA GLU A 197 -11.54 2.68 -17.47
C GLU A 197 -11.04 3.86 -16.64
N VAL A 198 -9.76 3.88 -16.29
CA VAL A 198 -9.15 5.01 -15.56
C VAL A 198 -9.20 6.29 -16.40
N LEU A 199 -8.96 6.21 -17.71
CA LEU A 199 -9.07 7.34 -18.62
C LEU A 199 -10.53 7.79 -18.82
N TYR A 200 -11.46 6.86 -18.84
CA TYR A 200 -12.88 7.17 -18.91
C TYR A 200 -13.31 8.03 -17.72
N ASP A 201 -12.98 7.61 -16.50
CA ASP A 201 -13.29 8.36 -15.29
C ASP A 201 -12.52 9.70 -15.24
N LEU A 202 -11.31 9.77 -15.80
CA LEU A 202 -10.59 11.03 -15.95
C LEU A 202 -11.34 12.01 -16.87
N ALA A 203 -11.96 11.50 -17.93
CA ALA A 203 -12.77 12.35 -18.81
C ALA A 203 -14.00 12.92 -18.09
N VAL A 204 -14.69 12.10 -17.29
CA VAL A 204 -15.82 12.55 -16.44
C VAL A 204 -15.37 13.66 -15.50
N ILE A 205 -14.25 13.44 -14.78
CA ILE A 205 -13.74 14.40 -13.80
C ILE A 205 -13.24 15.69 -14.45
N ARG A 206 -12.59 15.62 -15.62
CA ARG A 206 -12.21 16.82 -16.38
C ARG A 206 -13.41 17.64 -16.83
N LEU A 207 -14.45 16.98 -17.31
CA LEU A 207 -15.69 17.65 -17.68
C LEU A 207 -16.32 18.38 -16.49
N ALA A 208 -16.38 17.74 -15.32
CA ALA A 208 -16.89 18.35 -14.10
C ALA A 208 -16.02 19.55 -13.62
N ASN A 209 -14.75 19.57 -13.96
CA ASN A 209 -13.84 20.71 -13.73
C ASN A 209 -13.93 21.80 -14.81
N GLY A 210 -14.82 21.65 -15.81
CA GLY A 210 -14.98 22.61 -16.90
C GLY A 210 -13.98 22.46 -18.07
N ASP A 211 -13.08 21.49 -18.01
CA ASP A 211 -12.14 21.18 -19.09
C ASP A 211 -12.80 20.26 -20.13
N ARG A 212 -13.66 20.85 -20.98
CA ARG A 212 -14.45 20.11 -21.96
C ARG A 212 -13.59 19.50 -23.07
N ASP A 213 -12.61 20.24 -23.56
CA ASP A 213 -11.75 19.77 -24.66
C ASP A 213 -10.80 18.67 -24.19
N GLY A 214 -10.23 18.82 -22.99
CA GLY A 214 -9.45 17.76 -22.35
C GLY A 214 -10.28 16.52 -22.08
N ALA A 215 -11.52 16.65 -21.60
CA ALA A 215 -12.45 15.54 -21.39
C ALA A 215 -12.74 14.79 -22.71
N ARG A 216 -13.02 15.52 -23.81
CA ARG A 216 -13.26 14.92 -25.14
C ARG A 216 -12.05 14.15 -25.65
N SER A 217 -10.85 14.73 -25.52
CA SER A 217 -9.59 14.11 -25.95
C SER A 217 -9.29 12.82 -25.16
N ILE A 218 -9.43 12.84 -23.84
CA ILE A 218 -9.18 11.67 -22.99
C ILE A 218 -10.24 10.58 -23.21
N LEU A 219 -11.52 10.94 -23.37
CA LEU A 219 -12.58 9.98 -23.70
C LEU A 219 -12.32 9.28 -25.04
N ALA A 220 -11.90 10.03 -26.05
CA ALA A 220 -11.56 9.45 -27.35
C ALA A 220 -10.40 8.43 -27.22
N ARG A 221 -9.39 8.74 -26.41
CA ARG A 221 -8.31 7.79 -26.09
C ARG A 221 -8.82 6.54 -25.38
N ALA A 222 -9.67 6.70 -24.37
CA ALA A 222 -10.27 5.57 -23.64
C ALA A 222 -11.06 4.65 -24.57
N VAL A 223 -11.89 5.21 -25.46
CA VAL A 223 -12.68 4.47 -26.45
C VAL A 223 -11.78 3.79 -27.50
N THR A 224 -10.67 4.41 -27.91
CA THR A 224 -9.70 3.79 -28.81
C THR A 224 -9.09 2.53 -28.19
N LEU A 225 -8.79 2.56 -26.89
CA LEU A 225 -8.23 1.43 -26.15
C LEU A 225 -9.28 0.35 -25.84
N ASN A 226 -10.51 0.78 -25.51
CA ASN A 226 -11.64 -0.12 -25.27
C ASN A 226 -12.92 0.40 -25.96
N PRO A 227 -13.24 -0.09 -27.18
CA PRO A 227 -14.41 0.37 -27.95
C PRO A 227 -15.77 0.20 -27.25
N LYS A 228 -15.88 -0.70 -26.26
CA LYS A 228 -17.11 -0.91 -25.48
C LYS A 228 -17.51 0.35 -24.68
N LEU A 229 -16.53 1.18 -24.30
CA LEU A 229 -16.77 2.43 -23.57
C LEU A 229 -17.53 3.47 -24.39
N ALA A 230 -17.55 3.36 -25.72
CA ALA A 230 -18.33 4.24 -26.58
C ALA A 230 -19.84 4.11 -26.31
N GLU A 231 -20.34 2.90 -26.10
CA GLU A 231 -21.76 2.66 -25.81
C GLU A 231 -22.11 3.17 -24.38
N GLN A 232 -21.23 2.96 -23.42
CA GLN A 232 -21.39 3.51 -22.08
C GLN A 232 -21.43 5.04 -22.10
N ALA A 233 -20.55 5.70 -22.82
CA ALA A 233 -20.49 7.16 -22.93
C ALA A 233 -21.75 7.79 -23.54
N LYS A 234 -22.50 7.06 -24.37
CA LYS A 234 -23.77 7.56 -24.96
C LYS A 234 -24.88 7.76 -23.92
N VAL A 235 -24.88 6.96 -22.85
CA VAL A 235 -25.94 6.93 -21.84
C VAL A 235 -25.50 7.51 -20.50
N ASP A 236 -24.22 7.72 -20.29
CA ASP A 236 -23.66 8.22 -19.06
C ASP A 236 -24.10 9.68 -18.80
N SER A 237 -24.81 9.92 -17.71
CA SER A 237 -25.28 11.27 -17.32
C SER A 237 -24.15 12.24 -17.05
N ASP A 238 -23.02 11.76 -16.52
CA ASP A 238 -21.88 12.59 -16.15
C ASP A 238 -21.14 13.13 -17.39
N LEU A 239 -21.30 12.47 -18.56
CA LEU A 239 -20.79 12.92 -19.84
C LEU A 239 -21.83 13.66 -20.70
N ALA A 240 -23.03 13.96 -20.17
CA ALA A 240 -24.08 14.65 -20.93
C ALA A 240 -23.63 16.01 -21.50
N GLY A 241 -22.72 16.69 -20.81
CA GLY A 241 -22.13 17.96 -21.27
C GLY A 241 -21.33 17.83 -22.59
N LEU A 242 -20.78 16.66 -22.93
CA LEU A 242 -20.05 16.46 -24.19
C LEU A 242 -20.98 16.21 -25.40
N ARG A 243 -22.26 15.91 -25.17
CA ARG A 243 -23.26 15.55 -26.21
C ARG A 243 -24.08 16.71 -26.70
N ARG A 244 -23.98 17.91 -26.10
CA ARG A 244 -24.83 19.07 -26.34
C ARG A 244 -24.29 20.04 -27.38
N ASP A 245 -23.56 19.60 -28.39
CA ASP A 245 -23.15 20.38 -29.57
C ASP A 245 -23.36 19.61 -30.83
#